data_f934410a314ac1ac56f180e74956734e
#
_entry.id   f934410a314ac1ac56f180e74956734e
#
_cell.length_a   1.000
_cell.length_b   1.000
_cell.length_c   1.000
_cell.angle_alpha   90.00
_cell.angle_beta   90.00
_cell.angle_gamma   90.00
#
_symmetry.space_group_name_H-M   'P 1'
#
loop_
_entity.id
_entity.type
_entity.pdbx_description
1 polymer ?
#
loop_
_entity_poly.entity_id
_entity_poly.type
_entity_poly.pdbx_seq_one_letter_code
_entity_poly.pdbx_strand_id
1 'polypeptide(L)'
;MSQIGPTNVELAEALEQMAELLVRRGEHNPYRVQAYLQAAGTIRALDVPVATIYGDGGKDALTALPGVGVSLAGHLAQYVECGRIGLRDRLLSASDPVALLETLPSVGHRLAVRLVDEMGVRSLAELERTAHDGRLAAMAGVGPRTVEAIRLQLNSILNRSARRRARRVGRQVAQMMASERYEAHPLPEDAPAVDRPAERPQATIYSLFPPAAA
;
A
#
# COMPACT_ATOMS: atom_id res chain seq x y z
N MET A 1 13.10 -0.78 -24.03
CA MET A 1 12.62 -1.53 -22.85
C MET A 1 11.29 -0.93 -22.47
N SER A 2 10.19 -1.56 -22.88
CA SER A 2 8.84 -1.07 -22.62
C SER A 2 8.56 -1.14 -21.12
N GLN A 3 8.47 0.00 -20.48
CA GLN A 3 7.93 0.11 -19.12
C GLN A 3 6.44 -0.21 -19.19
N ILE A 4 6.07 -1.44 -18.89
CA ILE A 4 4.67 -1.84 -18.71
C ILE A 4 4.26 -1.35 -17.33
N GLY A 5 4.12 -0.02 -17.21
CA GLY A 5 3.42 0.60 -16.10
C GLY A 5 1.92 0.61 -16.37
N PRO A 6 1.08 0.82 -15.35
CA PRO A 6 -0.35 0.92 -15.55
C PRO A 6 -0.67 2.08 -16.50
N THR A 7 -1.59 1.85 -17.42
CA THR A 7 -2.05 2.87 -18.35
C THR A 7 -2.96 3.89 -17.64
N ASN A 8 -3.07 5.10 -18.20
CA ASN A 8 -3.99 6.11 -17.67
C ASN A 8 -5.46 5.62 -17.70
N VAL A 9 -5.80 4.77 -18.69
CA VAL A 9 -7.14 4.18 -18.81
C VAL A 9 -7.42 3.24 -17.64
N GLU A 10 -6.51 2.30 -17.35
CA GLU A 10 -6.66 1.38 -16.21
C GLU A 10 -6.75 2.11 -14.86
N LEU A 11 -5.98 3.20 -14.69
CA LEU A 11 -6.06 4.04 -13.50
C LEU A 11 -7.41 4.75 -13.38
N ALA A 12 -7.91 5.33 -14.48
CA ALA A 12 -9.21 5.99 -14.51
C ALA A 12 -10.34 5.00 -14.19
N GLU A 13 -10.34 3.82 -14.81
CA GLU A 13 -11.31 2.75 -14.54
C GLU A 13 -11.27 2.30 -13.07
N ALA A 14 -10.07 2.17 -12.48
CA ALA A 14 -9.94 1.84 -11.08
C ALA A 14 -10.56 2.89 -10.15
N LEU A 15 -10.44 4.18 -10.48
CA LEU A 15 -11.06 5.26 -9.71
C LEU A 15 -12.58 5.29 -9.91
N GLU A 16 -13.08 5.08 -11.11
CA GLU A 16 -14.51 4.98 -11.41
C GLU A 16 -15.16 3.82 -10.63
N GLN A 17 -14.53 2.64 -10.65
CA GLN A 17 -14.98 1.51 -9.87
C GLN A 17 -15.00 1.80 -8.36
N MET A 18 -14.03 2.56 -7.85
CA MET A 18 -14.04 2.99 -6.45
C MET A 18 -15.22 3.92 -6.14
N ALA A 19 -15.57 4.83 -7.06
CA ALA A 19 -16.75 5.68 -6.93
C ALA A 19 -18.04 4.85 -6.84
N GLU A 20 -18.21 3.87 -7.73
CA GLU A 20 -19.37 2.97 -7.73
C GLU A 20 -19.45 2.15 -6.43
N LEU A 21 -18.34 1.58 -5.97
CA LEU A 21 -18.29 0.80 -4.73
C LEU A 21 -18.64 1.65 -3.50
N LEU A 22 -18.22 2.92 -3.48
CA LEU A 22 -18.58 3.86 -2.43
C LEU A 22 -20.09 4.14 -2.43
N VAL A 23 -20.69 4.36 -3.60
CA VAL A 23 -22.15 4.54 -3.75
C VAL A 23 -22.90 3.31 -3.26
N ARG A 24 -22.50 2.11 -3.69
CA ARG A 24 -23.12 0.84 -3.26
C ARG A 24 -23.06 0.61 -1.75
N ARG A 25 -22.03 1.14 -1.09
CA ARG A 25 -21.87 1.07 0.38
C ARG A 25 -22.61 2.17 1.12
N GLY A 26 -23.34 3.04 0.43
CA GLY A 26 -24.06 4.14 1.06
C GLY A 26 -23.14 5.27 1.54
N GLU A 27 -22.08 5.59 0.78
CA GLU A 27 -21.24 6.76 1.10
C GLU A 27 -22.12 8.02 1.15
N HIS A 28 -22.17 8.65 2.30
CA HIS A 28 -23.04 9.80 2.55
C HIS A 28 -22.45 11.12 2.05
N ASN A 29 -21.16 11.12 1.71
CA ASN A 29 -20.48 12.31 1.19
C ASN A 29 -20.45 12.30 -0.35
N PRO A 30 -21.33 13.03 -1.02
CA PRO A 30 -21.38 13.07 -2.48
C PRO A 30 -20.11 13.69 -3.08
N TYR A 31 -19.47 14.62 -2.39
CA TYR A 31 -18.24 15.25 -2.85
C TYR A 31 -17.09 14.24 -2.96
N ARG A 32 -17.10 13.21 -2.10
CA ARG A 32 -16.09 12.15 -2.16
C ARG A 32 -16.22 11.34 -3.44
N VAL A 33 -17.42 10.91 -3.78
CA VAL A 33 -17.71 10.16 -5.02
C VAL A 33 -17.36 11.02 -6.23
N GLN A 34 -17.80 12.27 -6.24
CA GLN A 34 -17.52 13.21 -7.32
C GLN A 34 -16.03 13.45 -7.53
N ALA A 35 -15.23 13.52 -6.45
CA ALA A 35 -13.77 13.68 -6.54
C ALA A 35 -13.11 12.50 -7.26
N TYR A 36 -13.55 11.25 -7.03
CA TYR A 36 -13.04 10.09 -7.75
C TYR A 36 -13.37 10.16 -9.25
N LEU A 37 -14.61 10.55 -9.60
CA LEU A 37 -15.03 10.69 -11.00
C LEU A 37 -14.29 11.81 -11.72
N GLN A 38 -14.11 12.97 -11.07
CA GLN A 38 -13.33 14.08 -11.63
C GLN A 38 -11.86 13.69 -11.87
N ALA A 39 -11.22 13.05 -10.88
CA ALA A 39 -9.86 12.58 -11.03
C ALA A 39 -9.73 11.54 -12.15
N ALA A 40 -10.69 10.63 -12.29
CA ALA A 40 -10.72 9.67 -13.39
C ALA A 40 -10.78 10.37 -14.75
N GLY A 41 -11.64 11.37 -14.91
CA GLY A 41 -11.73 12.19 -16.12
C GLY A 41 -10.43 12.93 -16.42
N THR A 42 -9.83 13.57 -15.41
CA THR A 42 -8.53 14.23 -15.56
C THR A 42 -7.45 13.26 -16.02
N ILE A 43 -7.32 12.09 -15.38
CA ILE A 43 -6.29 11.10 -15.73
C ILE A 43 -6.49 10.53 -17.12
N ARG A 44 -7.74 10.29 -17.54
CA ARG A 44 -8.04 9.79 -18.89
C ARG A 44 -7.66 10.80 -19.98
N ALA A 45 -7.72 12.10 -19.65
CA ALA A 45 -7.39 13.19 -20.58
C ALA A 45 -5.88 13.52 -20.63
N LEU A 46 -5.05 12.90 -19.80
CA LEU A 46 -3.60 13.15 -19.81
C LEU A 46 -2.93 12.48 -21.01
N ASP A 47 -2.12 13.24 -21.73
CA ASP A 47 -1.23 12.75 -22.80
C ASP A 47 -0.01 12.01 -22.24
N VAL A 48 0.38 12.31 -21.00
CA VAL A 48 1.54 11.74 -20.32
C VAL A 48 1.09 10.67 -19.32
N PRO A 49 1.76 9.51 -19.26
CA PRO A 49 1.43 8.49 -18.25
C PRO A 49 1.57 9.02 -16.83
N VAL A 50 0.60 8.73 -15.97
CA VAL A 50 0.65 9.08 -14.53
C VAL A 50 1.92 8.54 -13.86
N ALA A 51 2.41 7.39 -14.31
CA ALA A 51 3.67 6.81 -13.82
C ALA A 51 4.89 7.72 -14.08
N THR A 52 4.92 8.41 -15.21
CA THR A 52 5.97 9.38 -15.55
C THR A 52 5.87 10.60 -14.63
N ILE A 53 4.66 11.20 -14.52
CA ILE A 53 4.42 12.36 -13.64
C ILE A 53 4.82 12.02 -12.17
N TYR A 54 4.50 10.81 -11.73
CA TYR A 54 4.89 10.34 -10.40
C TYR A 54 6.40 10.13 -10.28
N GLY A 55 7.06 9.64 -11.32
CA GLY A 55 8.51 9.45 -11.35
C GLY A 55 9.29 10.76 -11.23
N ASP A 56 8.82 11.79 -11.90
CA ASP A 56 9.49 13.10 -12.00
C ASP A 56 9.32 13.95 -10.72
N GLY A 57 8.12 14.00 -10.14
CA GLY A 57 7.82 14.89 -9.02
C GLY A 57 7.09 14.23 -7.82
N GLY A 58 7.01 12.90 -7.81
CA GLY A 58 6.40 12.18 -6.69
C GLY A 58 4.91 12.48 -6.51
N LYS A 59 4.48 12.46 -5.25
CA LYS A 59 3.06 12.74 -4.92
C LYS A 59 2.69 14.21 -5.10
N ASP A 60 3.63 15.10 -4.96
CA ASP A 60 3.38 16.54 -5.08
C ASP A 60 3.01 16.89 -6.52
N ALA A 61 3.69 16.29 -7.51
CA ALA A 61 3.30 16.43 -8.91
C ALA A 61 1.90 15.86 -9.20
N LEU A 62 1.51 14.77 -8.53
CA LEU A 62 0.15 14.23 -8.66
C LEU A 62 -0.91 15.13 -8.02
N THR A 63 -0.60 15.80 -6.90
CA THR A 63 -1.53 16.75 -6.27
C THR A 63 -1.70 18.04 -7.06
N ALA A 64 -0.78 18.36 -7.94
CA ALA A 64 -0.89 19.49 -8.87
C ALA A 64 -1.89 19.24 -10.01
N LEU A 65 -2.32 17.98 -10.23
CA LEU A 65 -3.30 17.65 -11.26
C LEU A 65 -4.71 18.16 -10.86
N PRO A 66 -5.49 18.72 -11.80
CA PRO A 66 -6.84 19.19 -11.52
C PRO A 66 -7.72 18.09 -10.94
N GLY A 67 -8.42 18.38 -9.82
CA GLY A 67 -9.29 17.41 -9.14
C GLY A 67 -8.57 16.30 -8.36
N VAL A 68 -7.25 16.32 -8.27
CA VAL A 68 -6.46 15.32 -7.54
C VAL A 68 -5.96 15.91 -6.23
N GLY A 69 -6.70 15.65 -5.14
CA GLY A 69 -6.23 16.00 -3.78
C GLY A 69 -5.24 14.98 -3.21
N VAL A 70 -4.67 15.30 -2.04
CA VAL A 70 -3.65 14.49 -1.34
C VAL A 70 -4.04 13.01 -1.20
N SER A 71 -5.32 12.73 -0.88
CA SER A 71 -5.82 11.35 -0.74
C SER A 71 -5.78 10.60 -2.07
N LEU A 72 -6.25 11.22 -3.15
CA LEU A 72 -6.26 10.64 -4.50
C LEU A 72 -4.84 10.47 -5.03
N ALA A 73 -3.97 11.46 -4.88
CA ALA A 73 -2.54 11.34 -5.19
C ALA A 73 -1.90 10.15 -4.46
N GLY A 74 -2.31 9.90 -3.21
CA GLY A 74 -1.90 8.71 -2.46
C GLY A 74 -2.36 7.39 -3.08
N HIS A 75 -3.56 7.34 -3.64
CA HIS A 75 -4.09 6.16 -4.34
C HIS A 75 -3.42 5.94 -5.68
N LEU A 76 -3.21 7.01 -6.46
CA LEU A 76 -2.49 6.97 -7.72
C LEU A 76 -1.05 6.49 -7.53
N ALA A 77 -0.33 7.07 -6.59
CA ALA A 77 1.02 6.63 -6.23
C ALA A 77 1.05 5.14 -5.82
N GLN A 78 0.03 4.70 -5.07
CA GLN A 78 -0.09 3.29 -4.70
C GLN A 78 -0.28 2.39 -5.91
N TYR A 79 -1.11 2.80 -6.85
CA TYR A 79 -1.35 2.03 -8.06
C TYR A 79 -0.10 1.94 -8.93
N VAL A 80 0.61 3.04 -9.13
CA VAL A 80 1.87 3.06 -9.87
C VAL A 80 2.92 2.15 -9.23
N GLU A 81 3.05 2.20 -7.89
CA GLU A 81 4.06 1.41 -7.16
C GLU A 81 3.71 -0.09 -7.06
N CYS A 82 2.43 -0.43 -6.92
CA CYS A 82 2.00 -1.77 -6.55
C CYS A 82 1.03 -2.42 -7.56
N GLY A 83 0.52 -1.67 -8.55
CA GLY A 83 -0.52 -2.11 -9.47
C GLY A 83 -1.90 -2.28 -8.80
N ARG A 84 -2.08 -1.79 -7.56
CA ARG A 84 -3.31 -1.97 -6.78
C ARG A 84 -3.55 -0.78 -5.84
N ILE A 85 -4.84 -0.54 -5.52
CA ILE A 85 -5.25 0.45 -4.54
C ILE A 85 -5.87 -0.29 -3.34
N GLY A 86 -5.23 -0.22 -2.17
CA GLY A 86 -5.68 -0.96 -0.98
C GLY A 86 -7.08 -0.57 -0.48
N LEU A 87 -7.58 0.62 -0.78
CA LEU A 87 -8.95 1.00 -0.50
C LEU A 87 -9.91 0.26 -1.45
N ARG A 88 -9.60 0.20 -2.75
CA ARG A 88 -10.38 -0.56 -3.74
C ARG A 88 -10.51 -2.03 -3.34
N ASP A 89 -9.39 -2.65 -2.97
CA ASP A 89 -9.38 -4.06 -2.55
C ASP A 89 -10.26 -4.30 -1.31
N ARG A 90 -10.25 -3.38 -0.34
CA ARG A 90 -11.14 -3.46 0.84
C ARG A 90 -12.61 -3.26 0.49
N LEU A 91 -12.91 -2.36 -0.44
CA LEU A 91 -14.28 -2.14 -0.91
C LEU A 91 -14.80 -3.37 -1.65
N LEU A 92 -14.00 -3.96 -2.54
CA LEU A 92 -14.33 -5.19 -3.24
C LEU A 92 -14.49 -6.37 -2.28
N SER A 93 -13.54 -6.57 -1.36
CA SER A 93 -13.61 -7.65 -0.36
C SER A 93 -14.92 -7.64 0.44
N ALA A 94 -15.45 -6.45 0.74
CA ALA A 94 -16.68 -6.30 1.49
C ALA A 94 -17.95 -6.40 0.64
N SER A 95 -17.89 -6.08 -0.65
CA SER A 95 -19.05 -5.96 -1.55
C SER A 95 -19.09 -7.07 -2.60
N ASP A 96 -17.94 -7.47 -3.12
CA ASP A 96 -17.79 -8.47 -4.17
C ASP A 96 -16.43 -9.18 -4.06
N PRO A 97 -16.32 -10.19 -3.20
CA PRO A 97 -15.07 -10.94 -3.02
C PRO A 97 -14.67 -11.73 -4.28
N VAL A 98 -15.63 -12.13 -5.12
CA VAL A 98 -15.33 -12.82 -6.39
C VAL A 98 -14.56 -11.86 -7.32
N ALA A 99 -15.07 -10.66 -7.53
CA ALA A 99 -14.39 -9.65 -8.34
C ALA A 99 -13.00 -9.28 -7.77
N LEU A 100 -12.83 -9.27 -6.44
CA LEU A 100 -11.51 -9.08 -5.84
C LEU A 100 -10.54 -10.20 -6.24
N LEU A 101 -10.97 -11.46 -6.18
CA LEU A 101 -10.12 -12.60 -6.48
C LEU A 101 -9.78 -12.68 -7.97
N GLU A 102 -10.70 -12.31 -8.85
CA GLU A 102 -10.48 -12.20 -10.30
C GLU A 102 -9.42 -11.17 -10.71
N THR A 103 -9.11 -10.22 -9.84
CA THR A 103 -8.00 -9.29 -10.08
C THR A 103 -6.63 -9.97 -10.14
N LEU A 104 -6.55 -11.25 -9.76
CA LEU A 104 -5.34 -12.08 -9.91
C LEU A 104 -5.37 -12.80 -11.26
N PRO A 105 -4.37 -12.60 -12.13
CA PRO A 105 -4.34 -13.22 -13.47
C PRO A 105 -4.46 -14.74 -13.48
N SER A 106 -4.07 -15.41 -12.39
CA SER A 106 -4.19 -16.88 -12.25
C SER A 106 -5.53 -17.35 -11.68
N VAL A 107 -6.45 -16.44 -11.37
CA VAL A 107 -7.75 -16.73 -10.79
C VAL A 107 -8.85 -16.27 -11.73
N GLY A 108 -9.35 -17.19 -12.56
CA GLY A 108 -10.52 -16.90 -13.41
C GLY A 108 -11.83 -17.01 -12.62
N HIS A 109 -12.92 -16.53 -13.22
CA HIS A 109 -14.26 -16.47 -12.63
C HIS A 109 -14.69 -17.76 -11.91
N ARG A 110 -14.60 -18.90 -12.59
CA ARG A 110 -14.99 -20.19 -12.00
C ARG A 110 -14.22 -20.55 -10.74
N LEU A 111 -12.92 -20.25 -10.71
CA LEU A 111 -12.09 -20.50 -9.54
C LEU A 111 -12.40 -19.49 -8.42
N ALA A 112 -12.61 -18.21 -8.77
CA ALA A 112 -12.98 -17.18 -7.81
C ALA A 112 -14.28 -17.50 -7.07
N VAL A 113 -15.34 -17.90 -7.80
CA VAL A 113 -16.63 -18.32 -7.23
C VAL A 113 -16.42 -19.48 -6.27
N ARG A 114 -15.71 -20.53 -6.70
CA ARG A 114 -15.45 -21.72 -5.87
C ARG A 114 -14.63 -21.39 -4.60
N LEU A 115 -13.64 -20.51 -4.71
CA LEU A 115 -12.87 -20.05 -3.54
C LEU A 115 -13.76 -19.35 -2.52
N VAL A 116 -14.73 -18.55 -2.97
CA VAL A 116 -15.68 -17.87 -2.08
C VAL A 116 -16.67 -18.87 -1.48
N ASP A 117 -17.29 -19.71 -2.29
CA ASP A 117 -18.41 -20.58 -1.90
C ASP A 117 -17.93 -21.82 -1.12
N GLU A 118 -16.89 -22.51 -1.60
CA GLU A 118 -16.43 -23.77 -0.99
C GLU A 118 -15.46 -23.54 0.16
N MET A 119 -14.66 -22.44 0.12
CA MET A 119 -13.59 -22.20 1.08
C MET A 119 -13.78 -20.95 1.95
N GLY A 120 -14.79 -20.12 1.67
CA GLY A 120 -15.08 -18.89 2.40
C GLY A 120 -14.01 -17.80 2.22
N VAL A 121 -13.21 -17.87 1.16
CA VAL A 121 -12.12 -16.92 0.89
C VAL A 121 -12.70 -15.59 0.38
N ARG A 122 -12.59 -14.53 1.16
CA ARG A 122 -13.13 -13.20 0.83
C ARG A 122 -12.06 -12.13 0.67
N SER A 123 -10.78 -12.44 0.94
CA SER A 123 -9.68 -11.48 0.85
C SER A 123 -8.42 -12.14 0.31
N LEU A 124 -7.50 -11.30 -0.21
CA LEU A 124 -6.20 -11.79 -0.70
C LEU A 124 -5.35 -12.41 0.41
N ALA A 125 -5.48 -11.91 1.64
CA ALA A 125 -4.78 -12.46 2.80
C ALA A 125 -5.32 -13.83 3.21
N GLU A 126 -6.62 -14.08 3.04
CA GLU A 126 -7.22 -15.42 3.23
C GLU A 126 -6.81 -16.38 2.14
N LEU A 127 -6.76 -15.91 0.89
CA LEU A 127 -6.25 -16.72 -0.23
C LEU A 127 -4.78 -17.11 -0.02
N GLU A 128 -3.96 -16.19 0.48
CA GLU A 128 -2.56 -16.49 0.81
C GLU A 128 -2.47 -17.61 1.86
N ARG A 129 -3.23 -17.51 2.94
CA ARG A 129 -3.28 -18.55 4.00
C ARG A 129 -3.71 -19.90 3.42
N THR A 130 -4.80 -19.94 2.64
CA THR A 130 -5.28 -21.17 2.00
C THR A 130 -4.30 -21.77 0.99
N ALA A 131 -3.51 -20.93 0.31
CA ALA A 131 -2.46 -21.39 -0.57
C ALA A 131 -1.27 -22.00 0.20
N HIS A 132 -0.96 -21.48 1.39
CA HIS A 132 0.14 -21.97 2.21
C HIS A 132 -0.20 -23.20 3.07
N ASP A 133 -1.41 -23.30 3.58
CA ASP A 133 -1.87 -24.43 4.42
C ASP A 133 -2.25 -25.69 3.62
N GLY A 134 -2.15 -25.63 2.29
CA GLY A 134 -2.39 -26.76 1.40
C GLY A 134 -3.87 -26.96 1.01
N ARG A 135 -4.83 -26.25 1.60
CA ARG A 135 -6.25 -26.37 1.26
C ARG A 135 -6.53 -26.04 -0.21
N LEU A 136 -5.84 -25.02 -0.76
CA LEU A 136 -5.97 -24.67 -2.17
C LEU A 136 -5.49 -25.80 -3.08
N ALA A 137 -4.42 -26.50 -2.71
CA ALA A 137 -3.91 -27.64 -3.48
C ALA A 137 -4.82 -28.89 -3.43
N ALA A 138 -5.62 -29.01 -2.36
CA ALA A 138 -6.59 -30.10 -2.20
C ALA A 138 -7.90 -29.86 -2.97
N MET A 139 -8.12 -28.64 -3.50
CA MET A 139 -9.32 -28.29 -4.26
C MET A 139 -9.30 -28.99 -5.64
N ALA A 140 -10.38 -29.69 -5.96
CA ALA A 140 -10.50 -30.40 -7.25
C ALA A 140 -10.35 -29.45 -8.43
N GLY A 141 -9.51 -29.81 -9.41
CA GLY A 141 -9.27 -29.00 -10.61
C GLY A 141 -8.28 -27.85 -10.43
N VAL A 142 -7.68 -27.69 -9.25
CA VAL A 142 -6.59 -26.73 -9.00
C VAL A 142 -5.26 -27.49 -9.06
N GLY A 143 -4.53 -27.31 -10.16
CA GLY A 143 -3.25 -27.98 -10.35
C GLY A 143 -2.11 -27.29 -9.59
N PRO A 144 -0.97 -28.00 -9.35
CA PRO A 144 0.21 -27.45 -8.66
C PRO A 144 0.73 -26.14 -9.29
N ARG A 145 0.69 -26.05 -10.62
CA ARG A 145 1.11 -24.84 -11.35
C ARG A 145 0.24 -23.63 -11.04
N THR A 146 -1.07 -23.82 -10.88
CA THR A 146 -2.01 -22.75 -10.52
C THR A 146 -1.76 -22.29 -9.08
N VAL A 147 -1.56 -23.22 -8.14
CA VAL A 147 -1.23 -22.90 -6.75
C VAL A 147 0.06 -22.08 -6.66
N GLU A 148 1.10 -22.49 -7.37
CA GLU A 148 2.38 -21.80 -7.39
C GLU A 148 2.28 -20.41 -8.02
N ALA A 149 1.55 -20.26 -9.13
CA ALA A 149 1.31 -18.97 -9.75
C ALA A 149 0.57 -18.00 -8.81
N ILE A 150 -0.46 -18.48 -8.10
CA ILE A 150 -1.19 -17.70 -7.11
C ILE A 150 -0.26 -17.28 -5.96
N ARG A 151 0.58 -18.20 -5.42
CA ARG A 151 1.56 -17.90 -4.37
C ARG A 151 2.55 -16.81 -4.79
N LEU A 152 3.12 -16.91 -5.97
CA LEU A 152 4.06 -15.91 -6.51
C LEU A 152 3.40 -14.53 -6.66
N GLN A 153 2.18 -14.49 -7.18
CA GLN A 153 1.42 -13.24 -7.33
C GLN A 153 1.10 -12.60 -5.98
N LEU A 154 0.56 -13.38 -5.04
CA LEU A 154 0.23 -12.90 -3.69
C LEU A 154 1.48 -12.41 -2.95
N ASN A 155 2.57 -13.17 -3.01
CA ASN A 155 3.85 -12.76 -2.41
C ASN A 155 4.35 -11.43 -3.00
N SER A 156 4.27 -11.27 -4.33
CA SER A 156 4.63 -10.01 -5.00
C SER A 156 3.76 -8.83 -4.54
N ILE A 157 2.45 -9.03 -4.41
CA ILE A 157 1.49 -7.99 -4.00
C ILE A 157 1.63 -7.63 -2.53
N LEU A 158 1.67 -8.62 -1.66
CA LEU A 158 1.67 -8.43 -0.21
C LEU A 158 3.02 -7.92 0.30
N ASN A 159 4.13 -8.39 -0.26
CA ASN A 159 5.46 -7.89 0.08
C ASN A 159 5.67 -6.45 -0.38
N ARG A 160 5.19 -6.06 -1.57
CA ARG A 160 5.23 -4.65 -1.99
C ARG A 160 4.42 -3.77 -1.06
N SER A 161 3.23 -4.21 -0.65
CA SER A 161 2.39 -3.50 0.31
C SER A 161 3.02 -3.40 1.70
N ALA A 162 3.70 -4.45 2.16
CA ALA A 162 4.41 -4.46 3.44
C ALA A 162 5.62 -3.52 3.42
N ARG A 163 6.44 -3.57 2.37
CA ARG A 163 7.59 -2.67 2.17
C ARG A 163 7.15 -1.20 2.11
N ARG A 164 6.02 -0.92 1.46
CA ARG A 164 5.46 0.42 1.40
C ARG A 164 5.00 0.91 2.77
N ARG A 165 4.33 0.08 3.55
CA ARG A 165 3.93 0.42 4.93
C ARG A 165 5.15 0.72 5.79
N ALA A 166 6.19 -0.10 5.72
CA ALA A 166 7.45 0.11 6.45
C ALA A 166 8.14 1.43 6.06
N ARG A 167 8.20 1.77 4.75
CA ARG A 167 8.73 3.05 4.28
C ARG A 167 7.91 4.25 4.73
N ARG A 168 6.57 4.11 4.82
CA ARG A 168 5.70 5.18 5.32
C ARG A 168 5.93 5.44 6.80
N VAL A 169 5.97 4.38 7.62
CA VAL A 169 6.25 4.46 9.06
C VAL A 169 7.63 5.07 9.29
N GLY A 170 8.66 4.60 8.59
CA GLY A 170 10.01 5.14 8.69
C GLY A 170 10.09 6.64 8.39
N ARG A 171 9.37 7.12 7.35
CA ARG A 171 9.29 8.56 7.04
C ARG A 171 8.56 9.35 8.12
N GLN A 172 7.48 8.81 8.66
CA GLN A 172 6.70 9.47 9.71
C GLN A 172 7.53 9.60 10.99
N VAL A 173 8.26 8.56 11.38
CA VAL A 173 9.18 8.59 12.52
C VAL A 173 10.31 9.60 12.27
N ALA A 174 10.90 9.61 11.08
CA ALA A 174 11.96 10.57 10.73
C ALA A 174 11.46 12.03 10.77
N GLN A 175 10.22 12.28 10.33
CA GLN A 175 9.60 13.61 10.43
C GLN A 175 9.35 14.01 11.87
N MET A 176 8.86 13.12 12.74
CA MET A 176 8.67 13.39 14.17
C MET A 176 10.01 13.73 14.84
N MET A 177 11.05 12.93 14.58
CA MET A 177 12.39 13.18 15.12
C MET A 177 13.02 14.49 14.60
N ALA A 178 12.70 14.89 13.36
CA ALA A 178 13.14 16.16 12.80
C ALA A 178 12.41 17.36 13.44
N SER A 179 11.10 17.22 13.72
CA SER A 179 10.32 18.26 14.43
C SER A 179 10.80 18.45 15.86
N GLU A 180 11.04 17.35 16.58
CA GLU A 180 11.56 17.42 17.95
C GLU A 180 12.95 18.10 18.03
N ARG A 181 13.80 17.91 17.01
CA ARG A 181 15.10 18.62 16.93
C ARG A 181 14.95 20.10 16.62
N TYR A 182 13.88 20.51 15.94
CA TYR A 182 13.62 21.91 15.61
C TYR A 182 13.03 22.68 16.80
N GLU A 183 12.34 22.01 17.73
CA GLU A 183 11.82 22.57 18.97
C GLU A 183 12.84 22.63 20.11
N ALA A 184 14.05 22.06 19.94
CA ALA A 184 15.16 22.30 20.83
C ALA A 184 15.54 23.78 20.72
N HIS A 185 15.05 24.57 21.67
CA HIS A 185 15.28 26.03 21.79
C HIS A 185 16.76 26.35 21.58
N PRO A 186 17.07 27.41 20.81
CA PRO A 186 18.40 27.96 20.84
C PRO A 186 18.68 28.35 22.32
N LEU A 187 19.79 27.82 22.84
CA LEU A 187 20.26 28.22 24.17
C LEU A 187 20.36 29.74 24.20
N PRO A 188 19.84 30.44 25.22
CA PRO A 188 20.00 31.86 25.34
C PRO A 188 21.50 32.19 25.34
N GLU A 189 21.93 33.13 24.49
CA GLU A 189 23.33 33.56 24.35
C GLU A 189 23.96 34.07 25.63
N ASP A 190 23.18 34.28 26.69
CA ASP A 190 23.57 34.80 28.00
C ASP A 190 23.67 33.72 29.10
N ALA A 191 23.84 32.45 28.80
CA ALA A 191 24.08 31.46 29.83
C ALA A 191 25.50 31.65 30.42
N PRO A 192 25.67 31.91 31.75
CA PRO A 192 26.98 32.03 32.36
C PRO A 192 27.78 30.73 32.15
N ALA A 193 29.05 30.86 31.82
CA ALA A 193 29.95 29.74 31.62
C ALA A 193 29.97 28.85 32.87
N VAL A 194 29.30 27.73 32.82
CA VAL A 194 29.35 26.71 33.85
C VAL A 194 30.68 25.98 33.67
N ASP A 195 31.53 26.15 34.70
CA ASP A 195 32.81 25.49 34.83
C ASP A 195 32.67 23.96 34.59
N ARG A 196 33.39 23.42 33.64
CA ARG A 196 33.33 22.00 33.29
C ARG A 196 34.11 21.19 34.31
N PRO A 197 33.50 20.31 35.11
CA PRO A 197 34.28 19.34 35.82
C PRO A 197 34.95 18.37 34.84
N ALA A 198 36.27 18.33 34.90
CA ALA A 198 37.05 17.29 34.26
C ALA A 198 36.73 15.97 34.98
N GLU A 199 36.17 15.03 34.21
CA GLU A 199 36.38 13.60 34.32
C GLU A 199 35.19 12.84 33.74
N ARG A 200 35.44 12.19 32.62
CA ARG A 200 34.48 11.22 32.04
C ARG A 200 34.62 9.93 32.83
N PRO A 201 33.56 9.36 33.43
CA PRO A 201 33.61 8.00 33.90
C PRO A 201 33.58 7.07 32.63
N GLN A 202 34.52 6.13 32.62
CA GLN A 202 34.59 5.07 31.60
C GLN A 202 33.32 4.23 31.68
N ALA A 203 32.57 4.16 30.57
CA ALA A 203 31.39 3.30 30.45
C ALA A 203 31.82 1.84 30.50
N THR A 204 31.56 1.17 31.60
CA THR A 204 31.66 -0.27 31.72
C THR A 204 30.53 -0.92 30.94
N ILE A 205 30.87 -1.55 29.80
CA ILE A 205 29.93 -2.34 29.00
C ILE A 205 29.59 -3.61 29.80
N TYR A 206 28.44 -3.68 30.41
CA TYR A 206 27.90 -4.91 30.95
C TYR A 206 27.43 -5.79 29.78
N SER A 207 28.16 -6.92 29.59
CA SER A 207 27.75 -7.98 28.68
C SER A 207 26.43 -8.60 29.14
N LEU A 208 25.41 -8.51 28.30
CA LEU A 208 24.04 -8.96 28.57
C LEU A 208 23.79 -10.43 28.14
N PHE A 209 24.85 -11.24 28.01
CA PHE A 209 24.71 -12.65 27.70
C PHE A 209 25.35 -13.51 28.80
N PRO A 210 24.59 -14.42 29.46
CA PRO A 210 25.15 -15.42 30.34
C PRO A 210 25.90 -16.49 29.52
N PRO A 211 26.97 -17.08 30.05
CA PRO A 211 27.69 -18.18 29.38
C PRO A 211 26.84 -19.44 29.34
N ALA A 212 26.83 -20.11 28.17
CA ALA A 212 26.24 -21.43 28.03
C ALA A 212 26.92 -22.44 28.99
N ALA A 213 26.11 -23.12 29.77
CA ALA A 213 26.56 -24.21 30.63
C ALA A 213 26.93 -25.43 29.77
N ALA A 214 28.08 -26.03 30.10
CA ALA A 214 28.60 -27.29 29.60
C ALA A 214 27.77 -28.49 30.03
#